data_5ee0448df1ec824a171333ef3d0d3930
#
_entry.id   5ee0448df1ec824a171333ef3d0d3930
#
_cell.length_a   1.000
_cell.length_b   1.000
_cell.length_c   1.000
_cell.angle_alpha   90.00
_cell.angle_beta   90.00
_cell.angle_gamma   90.00
#
_symmetry.space_group_name_H-M   'P 1'
#
loop_
_entity.id
_entity.type
_entity.pdbx_description
1 polymer ?
#
loop_
_entity_poly.entity_id
_entity_poly.type
_entity_poly.pdbx_seq_one_letter_code
_entity_poly.pdbx_strand_id
1 'polypeptide(L)'
;MGGQEWQLLQQMQNLQAQGYRCVLLCHPQARIAQQAQERQLETVYLGFRNSAHLPTIVGIKRAIKQYQPQACICHSGHDANNLSIACLLLPHRPKIIRSRTYYTNDKKKALQALLPLDVLMVPSRFMQAQIQKQFPSKRVEVVYPGVDFAKLDGQTEADLPEALSHWLAQRPDAEVVMQVGMFRREKGHHIVLEAIAQLLATRPNVVYVMAGGGKSDALIAHIERLGLQDKVWMGELRAIAPALRQADVMVMPSLLEPLGMVQIEALGLAVPVIVSNVGGIPETVTHQQTGLIVDDMSPEAWAHAIDYALSHPDTMRAWARAGQTQVRQQFSPEHTTKRLLQLLNA
;
A
#
# COMPACT_ATOMS: atom_id res chain seq x y z
N MET A 1 -2.82 12.68 1.95
CA MET A 1 -3.21 11.44 2.67
C MET A 1 -2.34 10.30 2.18
N GLY A 2 -1.93 9.40 3.06
CA GLY A 2 -1.21 8.18 2.69
C GLY A 2 -2.15 6.99 2.47
N GLY A 3 -1.63 5.88 1.93
CA GLY A 3 -2.42 4.68 1.69
C GLY A 3 -3.14 4.12 2.93
N GLN A 4 -2.53 4.23 4.12
CA GLN A 4 -3.11 3.78 5.38
C GLN A 4 -4.40 4.53 5.74
N GLU A 5 -4.44 5.85 5.51
CA GLU A 5 -5.62 6.67 5.80
C GLU A 5 -6.77 6.36 4.83
N TRP A 6 -6.45 6.13 3.56
CA TRP A 6 -7.44 5.70 2.57
C TRP A 6 -8.03 4.34 2.92
N GLN A 7 -7.20 3.37 3.32
CA GLN A 7 -7.64 2.05 3.75
C GLN A 7 -8.53 2.11 4.98
N LEU A 8 -8.21 2.97 5.96
CA LEU A 8 -9.05 3.17 7.14
C LEU A 8 -10.46 3.63 6.77
N LEU A 9 -10.56 4.67 5.93
CA LEU A 9 -11.86 5.20 5.50
C LEU A 9 -12.66 4.14 4.72
N GLN A 10 -12.01 3.38 3.85
CA GLN A 10 -12.62 2.27 3.12
C GLN A 10 -13.13 1.18 4.09
N GLN A 11 -12.33 0.78 5.08
CA GLN A 11 -12.75 -0.19 6.08
C GLN A 11 -13.95 0.29 6.88
N MET A 12 -13.99 1.57 7.27
CA MET A 12 -15.14 2.14 7.97
C MET A 12 -16.41 2.06 7.12
N GLN A 13 -16.34 2.46 5.85
CA GLN A 13 -17.48 2.39 4.93
C GLN A 13 -17.97 0.95 4.73
N ASN A 14 -17.04 0.00 4.55
CA ASN A 14 -17.39 -1.42 4.38
C ASN A 14 -18.04 -2.01 5.64
N LEU A 15 -17.56 -1.65 6.84
CA LEU A 15 -18.18 -2.05 8.09
C LEU A 15 -19.57 -1.42 8.27
N GLN A 16 -19.75 -0.16 7.91
CA GLN A 16 -21.06 0.51 7.94
C GLN A 16 -22.06 -0.17 6.97
N ALA A 17 -21.63 -0.55 5.78
CA ALA A 17 -22.44 -1.32 4.83
C ALA A 17 -22.87 -2.70 5.39
N GLN A 18 -22.14 -3.25 6.35
CA GLN A 18 -22.51 -4.47 7.10
C GLN A 18 -23.34 -4.18 8.37
N GLY A 19 -23.78 -2.94 8.57
CA GLY A 19 -24.63 -2.55 9.71
C GLY A 19 -23.86 -2.22 11.00
N TYR A 20 -22.52 -2.12 10.96
CA TYR A 20 -21.73 -1.72 12.12
C TYR A 20 -21.63 -0.20 12.23
N ARG A 21 -21.85 0.33 13.45
CA ARG A 21 -21.57 1.75 13.72
C ARG A 21 -20.07 1.97 13.88
N CYS A 22 -19.50 2.86 13.06
CA CYS A 22 -18.09 3.22 13.11
C CYS A 22 -17.95 4.70 13.48
N VAL A 23 -17.02 5.00 14.41
CA VAL A 23 -16.72 6.36 14.83
C VAL A 23 -15.23 6.62 14.69
N LEU A 24 -14.86 7.65 13.93
CA LEU A 24 -13.47 8.05 13.74
C LEU A 24 -13.06 9.03 14.85
N LEU A 25 -11.96 8.74 15.54
CA LEU A 25 -11.29 9.68 16.45
C LEU A 25 -10.03 10.20 15.75
N CYS A 26 -9.97 11.50 15.44
CA CYS A 26 -8.82 12.10 14.77
C CYS A 26 -8.57 13.54 15.18
N HIS A 27 -7.39 14.07 14.80
CA HIS A 27 -7.09 15.48 14.97
C HIS A 27 -7.93 16.32 13.99
N PRO A 28 -8.54 17.45 14.41
CA PRO A 28 -9.44 18.24 13.54
C PRO A 28 -8.77 18.81 12.29
N GLN A 29 -7.46 19.06 12.35
CA GLN A 29 -6.67 19.57 11.21
C GLN A 29 -6.02 18.44 10.37
N ALA A 30 -6.26 17.16 10.70
CA ALA A 30 -5.73 16.06 9.90
C ALA A 30 -6.48 15.94 8.57
N ARG A 31 -5.78 15.62 7.49
CA ARG A 31 -6.40 15.44 6.15
C ARG A 31 -7.50 14.38 6.16
N ILE A 32 -7.38 13.37 7.02
CA ILE A 32 -8.42 12.35 7.19
C ILE A 32 -9.73 12.92 7.75
N ALA A 33 -9.68 13.99 8.56
CA ALA A 33 -10.88 14.64 9.11
C ALA A 33 -11.78 15.21 8.01
N GLN A 34 -11.18 15.93 7.05
CA GLN A 34 -11.90 16.45 5.89
C GLN A 34 -12.51 15.32 5.06
N GLN A 35 -11.73 14.28 4.77
CA GLN A 35 -12.20 13.14 3.98
C GLN A 35 -13.29 12.31 4.67
N ALA A 36 -13.26 12.24 5.99
CA ALA A 36 -14.32 11.61 6.79
C ALA A 36 -15.62 12.43 6.72
N GLN A 37 -15.52 13.76 6.78
CA GLN A 37 -16.67 14.66 6.64
C GLN A 37 -17.31 14.56 5.27
N GLU A 38 -16.52 14.57 4.18
CA GLU A 38 -17.00 14.38 2.80
C GLU A 38 -17.76 13.06 2.62
N ARG A 39 -17.37 12.01 3.38
CA ARG A 39 -18.04 10.69 3.40
C ARG A 39 -19.12 10.54 4.45
N GLN A 40 -19.46 11.61 5.16
CA GLN A 40 -20.47 11.63 6.22
C GLN A 40 -20.19 10.60 7.34
N LEU A 41 -18.91 10.34 7.63
CA LEU A 41 -18.50 9.44 8.70
C LEU A 41 -18.59 10.14 10.06
N GLU A 42 -19.16 9.46 11.04
CA GLU A 42 -19.24 9.97 12.41
C GLU A 42 -17.83 10.19 12.98
N THR A 43 -17.52 11.42 13.42
CA THR A 43 -16.16 11.82 13.80
C THR A 43 -16.14 12.55 15.12
N VAL A 44 -15.18 12.19 16.00
CA VAL A 44 -14.86 12.88 17.24
C VAL A 44 -13.46 13.48 17.15
N TYR A 45 -13.34 14.76 17.41
CA TYR A 45 -12.07 15.47 17.29
C TYR A 45 -11.29 15.48 18.62
N LEU A 46 -10.05 14.99 18.59
CA LEU A 46 -9.14 14.93 19.74
C LEU A 46 -7.73 15.41 19.34
N GLY A 47 -6.96 15.89 20.32
CA GLY A 47 -5.69 16.58 20.04
C GLY A 47 -4.49 15.72 19.63
N PHE A 48 -4.41 14.45 20.00
CA PHE A 48 -3.36 13.48 19.64
C PHE A 48 -1.91 14.02 19.54
N ARG A 49 -1.43 14.74 20.56
CA ARG A 49 -0.10 15.37 20.49
C ARG A 49 1.08 14.43 20.74
N ASN A 50 0.93 13.48 21.68
CA ASN A 50 1.98 12.54 22.08
C ASN A 50 1.41 11.24 22.67
N SER A 51 2.27 10.32 23.10
CA SER A 51 1.91 8.98 23.57
C SER A 51 1.20 8.92 24.94
N ALA A 52 1.11 10.04 25.68
CA ALA A 52 0.45 10.13 26.98
C ALA A 52 -0.21 11.51 27.15
N HIS A 53 -0.95 11.95 26.12
CA HIS A 53 -1.62 13.25 26.10
C HIS A 53 -2.91 13.19 26.92
N LEU A 54 -2.89 13.74 28.12
CA LEU A 54 -4.00 13.65 29.07
C LEU A 54 -5.37 14.09 28.50
N PRO A 55 -5.48 15.22 27.77
CA PRO A 55 -6.75 15.60 27.16
C PRO A 55 -7.26 14.55 26.15
N THR A 56 -6.37 13.93 25.37
CA THR A 56 -6.74 12.84 24.44
C THR A 56 -7.20 11.60 25.21
N ILE A 57 -6.51 11.20 26.28
CA ILE A 57 -6.88 10.06 27.13
C ILE A 57 -8.27 10.27 27.74
N VAL A 58 -8.56 11.47 28.27
CA VAL A 58 -9.87 11.81 28.81
C VAL A 58 -10.95 11.81 27.71
N GLY A 59 -10.63 12.35 26.53
CA GLY A 59 -11.52 12.35 25.37
C GLY A 59 -11.85 10.93 24.90
N ILE A 60 -10.85 10.05 24.81
CA ILE A 60 -11.05 8.62 24.48
C ILE A 60 -11.95 7.95 25.52
N LYS A 61 -11.71 8.17 26.84
CA LYS A 61 -12.57 7.61 27.89
C LYS A 61 -14.02 8.04 27.74
N ARG A 62 -14.26 9.33 27.42
CA ARG A 62 -15.61 9.86 27.18
C ARG A 62 -16.26 9.19 25.95
N ALA A 63 -15.50 9.05 24.86
CA ALA A 63 -15.97 8.38 23.66
C ALA A 63 -16.31 6.91 23.93
N ILE A 64 -15.46 6.16 24.64
CA ILE A 64 -15.75 4.77 25.02
C ILE A 64 -17.03 4.68 25.87
N LYS A 65 -17.22 5.58 26.84
CA LYS A 65 -18.43 5.61 27.68
C LYS A 65 -19.69 5.94 26.85
N GLN A 66 -19.58 6.87 25.91
CA GLN A 66 -20.68 7.32 25.07
C GLN A 66 -21.10 6.27 24.05
N TYR A 67 -20.12 5.69 23.33
CA TYR A 67 -20.37 4.81 22.20
C TYR A 67 -20.38 3.32 22.55
N GLN A 68 -19.83 2.95 23.69
CA GLN A 68 -19.70 1.56 24.18
C GLN A 68 -19.19 0.61 23.06
N PRO A 69 -18.04 0.91 22.42
CA PRO A 69 -17.57 0.13 21.29
C PRO A 69 -17.15 -1.28 21.72
N GLN A 70 -17.42 -2.28 20.88
CA GLN A 70 -16.91 -3.63 21.06
C GLN A 70 -15.39 -3.68 20.88
N ALA A 71 -14.86 -2.88 19.94
CA ALA A 71 -13.43 -2.80 19.67
C ALA A 71 -13.00 -1.39 19.27
N CYS A 72 -11.72 -1.08 19.54
CA CYS A 72 -11.05 0.12 19.09
C CYS A 72 -9.83 -0.27 18.25
N ILE A 73 -9.75 0.25 17.02
CA ILE A 73 -8.61 0.02 16.11
C ILE A 73 -7.77 1.29 16.08
N CYS A 74 -6.48 1.18 16.37
CA CYS A 74 -5.55 2.30 16.32
C CYS A 74 -4.46 2.06 15.29
N HIS A 75 -4.00 3.14 14.64
CA HIS A 75 -3.11 3.06 13.48
C HIS A 75 -1.69 3.60 13.74
N SER A 76 -1.50 4.35 14.82
CA SER A 76 -0.18 4.83 15.23
C SER A 76 0.23 4.32 16.62
N GLY A 77 1.53 4.40 16.93
CA GLY A 77 2.02 4.07 18.29
C GLY A 77 1.53 5.05 19.35
N HIS A 78 1.33 6.32 18.99
CA HIS A 78 0.79 7.33 19.88
C HIS A 78 -0.68 7.06 20.21
N ASP A 79 -1.48 6.72 19.21
CA ASP A 79 -2.90 6.38 19.37
C ASP A 79 -3.06 5.14 20.24
N ALA A 80 -2.26 4.09 19.97
CA ALA A 80 -2.28 2.85 20.72
C ALA A 80 -1.97 3.08 22.22
N ASN A 81 -0.97 3.90 22.52
CA ASN A 81 -0.60 4.20 23.91
C ASN A 81 -1.69 5.01 24.63
N ASN A 82 -2.22 6.07 23.99
CA ASN A 82 -3.30 6.86 24.58
C ASN A 82 -4.57 6.01 24.82
N LEU A 83 -4.94 5.16 23.86
CA LEU A 83 -6.07 4.24 23.97
C LEU A 83 -5.84 3.22 25.12
N SER A 84 -4.68 2.58 25.13
CA SER A 84 -4.35 1.59 26.16
C SER A 84 -4.37 2.20 27.56
N ILE A 85 -3.81 3.40 27.76
CA ILE A 85 -3.84 4.13 29.05
C ILE A 85 -5.29 4.49 29.38
N ALA A 86 -6.09 4.95 28.43
CA ALA A 86 -7.50 5.25 28.65
C ALA A 86 -8.29 4.03 29.14
N CYS A 87 -7.89 2.82 28.73
CA CYS A 87 -8.57 1.57 29.06
C CYS A 87 -8.08 0.89 30.35
N LEU A 88 -6.93 1.30 30.93
CA LEU A 88 -6.31 0.62 32.08
C LEU A 88 -7.24 0.39 33.26
N LEU A 89 -8.14 1.32 33.55
CA LEU A 89 -9.02 1.31 34.73
C LEU A 89 -10.51 1.15 34.33
N LEU A 90 -10.79 0.71 33.10
CA LEU A 90 -12.17 0.46 32.70
C LEU A 90 -12.58 -0.97 33.08
N PRO A 91 -13.69 -1.17 33.81
CA PRO A 91 -14.18 -2.51 34.19
C PRO A 91 -14.57 -3.34 32.95
N HIS A 92 -15.12 -2.69 31.94
CA HIS A 92 -15.47 -3.28 30.63
C HIS A 92 -14.81 -2.45 29.54
N ARG A 93 -13.59 -2.85 29.16
CA ARG A 93 -12.86 -2.20 28.09
C ARG A 93 -13.17 -2.82 26.72
N PRO A 94 -13.18 -2.04 25.65
CA PRO A 94 -13.25 -2.59 24.30
C PRO A 94 -12.01 -3.42 23.98
N LYS A 95 -12.12 -4.32 23.00
CA LYS A 95 -10.97 -4.99 22.39
C LYS A 95 -10.06 -3.94 21.76
N ILE A 96 -8.76 -3.97 22.05
CA ILE A 96 -7.78 -3.04 21.52
C ILE A 96 -7.00 -3.74 20.41
N ILE A 97 -7.15 -3.23 19.18
CA ILE A 97 -6.44 -3.72 17.99
C ILE A 97 -5.52 -2.62 17.49
N ARG A 98 -4.24 -2.94 17.30
CA ARG A 98 -3.29 -2.01 16.67
C ARG A 98 -2.95 -2.49 15.26
N SER A 99 -3.29 -1.69 14.25
CA SER A 99 -2.85 -1.89 12.88
C SER A 99 -1.40 -1.42 12.71
N ARG A 100 -0.53 -2.29 12.21
CA ARG A 100 0.88 -2.00 11.90
C ARG A 100 1.15 -2.28 10.42
N THR A 101 1.29 -1.23 9.64
CA THR A 101 1.54 -1.30 8.20
C THR A 101 3.01 -1.11 7.83
N TYR A 102 3.85 -0.70 8.79
CA TYR A 102 5.29 -0.50 8.59
C TYR A 102 6.10 -1.29 9.61
N TYR A 103 7.22 -1.83 9.16
CA TYR A 103 8.23 -2.40 10.04
C TYR A 103 9.07 -1.26 10.63
N THR A 104 9.02 -1.09 11.93
CA THR A 104 9.89 -0.15 12.64
C THR A 104 10.58 -0.88 13.79
N ASN A 105 11.85 -0.59 13.98
CA ASN A 105 12.57 -1.02 15.18
C ASN A 105 12.13 -0.12 16.34
N ASP A 106 11.05 -0.51 17.00
CA ASP A 106 10.45 0.28 18.09
C ASP A 106 11.41 0.37 19.30
N LYS A 107 11.99 1.54 19.52
CA LYS A 107 12.81 1.82 20.70
C LYS A 107 12.04 1.73 22.03
N LYS A 108 10.69 1.71 21.99
CA LYS A 108 9.78 1.65 23.16
C LYS A 108 9.11 0.28 23.34
N LYS A 109 9.80 -0.81 23.01
CA LYS A 109 9.27 -2.19 23.11
C LYS A 109 8.70 -2.52 24.49
N ALA A 110 9.39 -2.11 25.56
CA ALA A 110 8.98 -2.42 26.92
C ALA A 110 7.61 -1.81 27.29
N LEU A 111 7.37 -0.54 26.95
CA LEU A 111 6.09 0.10 27.24
C LEU A 111 4.93 -0.55 26.47
N GLN A 112 5.16 -0.90 25.20
CA GLN A 112 4.14 -1.54 24.37
C GLN A 112 3.85 -3.00 24.79
N ALA A 113 4.82 -3.68 25.41
CA ALA A 113 4.60 -5.00 25.99
C ALA A 113 3.71 -4.96 27.23
N LEU A 114 3.81 -3.90 28.02
CA LEU A 114 3.09 -3.74 29.29
C LEU A 114 1.66 -3.19 29.13
N LEU A 115 1.42 -2.39 28.11
CA LEU A 115 0.09 -1.78 27.91
C LEU A 115 -0.91 -2.81 27.36
N PRO A 116 -2.20 -2.71 27.76
CA PRO A 116 -3.24 -3.57 27.22
C PRO A 116 -3.37 -3.41 25.72
N LEU A 117 -3.19 -4.52 25.01
CA LEU A 117 -3.29 -4.63 23.57
C LEU A 117 -3.65 -6.09 23.26
N ASP A 118 -4.80 -6.31 22.65
CA ASP A 118 -5.33 -7.65 22.44
C ASP A 118 -4.81 -8.27 21.13
N VAL A 119 -4.72 -7.46 20.05
CA VAL A 119 -4.28 -7.94 18.73
C VAL A 119 -3.39 -6.90 18.05
N LEU A 120 -2.28 -7.37 17.50
CA LEU A 120 -1.51 -6.66 16.48
C LEU A 120 -1.97 -7.12 15.09
N MET A 121 -2.56 -6.24 14.32
CA MET A 121 -3.04 -6.49 12.97
C MET A 121 -1.99 -6.02 11.96
N VAL A 122 -1.61 -6.90 11.03
CA VAL A 122 -0.56 -6.64 10.04
C VAL A 122 -1.01 -6.98 8.62
N PRO A 123 -0.43 -6.36 7.58
CA PRO A 123 -0.90 -6.50 6.20
C PRO A 123 -0.39 -7.76 5.48
N SER A 124 0.52 -8.55 6.07
CA SER A 124 1.14 -9.70 5.41
C SER A 124 1.67 -10.74 6.40
N ARG A 125 1.87 -11.96 5.95
CA ARG A 125 2.52 -13.03 6.72
C ARG A 125 3.98 -12.70 6.99
N PHE A 126 4.66 -12.05 6.04
CA PHE A 126 6.00 -11.51 6.26
C PHE A 126 6.03 -10.60 7.49
N MET A 127 5.13 -9.59 7.53
CA MET A 127 5.03 -8.69 8.68
C MET A 127 4.62 -9.43 9.96
N GLN A 128 3.74 -10.43 9.88
CA GLN A 128 3.37 -11.27 11.01
C GLN A 128 4.61 -11.93 11.63
N ALA A 129 5.42 -12.59 10.81
CA ALA A 129 6.64 -13.26 11.27
C ALA A 129 7.64 -12.28 11.92
N GLN A 130 7.82 -11.08 11.33
CA GLN A 130 8.72 -10.05 11.86
C GLN A 130 8.20 -9.48 13.20
N ILE A 131 6.91 -9.19 13.29
CA ILE A 131 6.30 -8.63 14.51
C ILE A 131 6.20 -9.68 15.61
N GLN A 132 5.91 -10.94 15.28
CA GLN A 132 5.88 -12.04 16.26
C GLN A 132 7.25 -12.26 16.90
N LYS A 133 8.36 -12.15 16.15
CA LYS A 133 9.73 -12.16 16.69
C LYS A 133 9.98 -10.97 17.63
N GLN A 134 9.40 -9.82 17.31
CA GLN A 134 9.56 -8.61 18.12
C GLN A 134 8.72 -8.63 19.40
N PHE A 135 7.53 -9.23 19.35
CA PHE A 135 6.56 -9.32 20.44
C PHE A 135 6.04 -10.76 20.59
N PRO A 136 6.85 -11.70 21.14
CA PRO A 136 6.50 -13.13 21.19
C PRO A 136 5.21 -13.43 21.94
N SER A 137 4.89 -12.63 22.98
CA SER A 137 3.69 -12.82 23.83
C SER A 137 2.42 -12.16 23.28
N LYS A 138 2.48 -11.41 22.19
CA LYS A 138 1.32 -10.72 21.61
C LYS A 138 0.70 -11.55 20.50
N ARG A 139 -0.62 -11.54 20.42
CA ARG A 139 -1.37 -12.11 19.30
C ARG A 139 -1.17 -11.23 18.06
N VAL A 140 -0.61 -11.80 16.99
CA VAL A 140 -0.38 -11.10 15.71
C VAL A 140 -1.21 -11.77 14.62
N GLU A 141 -2.09 -11.01 13.99
CA GLU A 141 -3.03 -11.52 12.99
C GLU A 141 -2.89 -10.81 11.66
N VAL A 142 -2.95 -11.56 10.58
CA VAL A 142 -2.93 -11.02 9.22
C VAL A 142 -4.33 -10.60 8.80
N VAL A 143 -4.44 -9.34 8.38
CA VAL A 143 -5.59 -8.82 7.64
C VAL A 143 -5.04 -8.08 6.43
N TYR A 144 -5.16 -8.72 5.28
CA TYR A 144 -4.76 -8.10 4.02
C TYR A 144 -5.58 -6.83 3.75
N PRO A 145 -4.97 -5.78 3.21
CA PRO A 145 -5.71 -4.58 2.80
C PRO A 145 -6.67 -4.90 1.66
N GLY A 146 -7.84 -4.28 1.67
CA GLY A 146 -8.78 -4.36 0.57
C GLY A 146 -8.47 -3.35 -0.52
N VAL A 147 -8.61 -3.76 -1.79
CA VAL A 147 -8.52 -2.90 -2.96
C VAL A 147 -9.92 -2.73 -3.56
N ASP A 148 -10.33 -1.49 -3.74
CA ASP A 148 -11.58 -1.15 -4.41
C ASP A 148 -11.41 -1.30 -5.94
N PHE A 149 -11.57 -2.54 -6.40
CA PHE A 149 -11.43 -2.84 -7.83
C PHE A 149 -12.52 -2.18 -8.68
N ALA A 150 -13.72 -1.97 -8.14
CA ALA A 150 -14.78 -1.27 -8.86
C ALA A 150 -14.39 0.19 -9.14
N LYS A 151 -13.75 0.85 -8.16
CA LYS A 151 -13.20 2.19 -8.34
C LYS A 151 -12.05 2.20 -9.36
N LEU A 152 -11.16 1.19 -9.36
CA LEU A 152 -10.09 1.08 -10.36
C LEU A 152 -10.65 0.88 -11.76
N ASP A 153 -11.66 0.03 -11.90
CA ASP A 153 -12.32 -0.23 -13.20
C ASP A 153 -13.02 1.01 -13.73
N GLY A 154 -13.61 1.82 -12.85
CA GLY A 154 -14.32 3.07 -13.20
C GLY A 154 -13.40 4.24 -13.59
N GLN A 155 -12.09 4.16 -13.35
CA GLN A 155 -11.14 5.18 -13.83
C GLN A 155 -10.93 5.04 -15.34
N THR A 156 -11.03 6.13 -16.06
CA THR A 156 -10.96 6.18 -17.52
C THR A 156 -9.71 6.88 -18.02
N GLU A 157 -9.45 6.85 -19.34
CA GLU A 157 -8.33 7.57 -19.94
C GLU A 157 -8.40 9.09 -19.72
N ALA A 158 -9.59 9.65 -19.49
CA ALA A 158 -9.75 11.05 -19.14
C ALA A 158 -9.08 11.43 -17.81
N ASP A 159 -8.81 10.44 -16.95
CA ASP A 159 -8.09 10.64 -15.70
C ASP A 159 -6.55 10.60 -15.86
N LEU A 160 -6.05 10.29 -17.07
CA LEU A 160 -4.62 10.29 -17.37
C LEU A 160 -4.09 11.74 -17.38
N PRO A 161 -2.96 12.04 -16.72
CA PRO A 161 -2.37 13.37 -16.81
C PRO A 161 -2.06 13.75 -18.26
N GLU A 162 -2.46 14.95 -18.66
CA GLU A 162 -2.25 15.46 -20.03
C GLU A 162 -0.78 15.36 -20.48
N ALA A 163 0.15 15.68 -19.57
CA ALA A 163 1.59 15.60 -19.84
C ALA A 163 2.03 14.16 -20.16
N LEU A 164 1.50 13.14 -19.47
CA LEU A 164 1.82 11.74 -19.74
C LEU A 164 1.14 11.29 -21.04
N SER A 165 -0.11 11.65 -21.25
CA SER A 165 -0.86 11.32 -22.49
C SER A 165 -0.14 11.88 -23.72
N HIS A 166 0.23 13.16 -23.69
CA HIS A 166 0.97 13.82 -24.78
C HIS A 166 2.35 13.16 -25.01
N TRP A 167 3.07 12.84 -23.94
CA TRP A 167 4.39 12.21 -24.01
C TRP A 167 4.34 10.81 -24.65
N LEU A 168 3.32 9.99 -24.30
CA LEU A 168 3.09 8.67 -24.91
C LEU A 168 2.63 8.79 -26.35
N ALA A 169 1.76 9.75 -26.68
CA ALA A 169 1.27 9.96 -28.07
C ALA A 169 2.39 10.28 -29.06
N GLN A 170 3.50 10.85 -28.61
CA GLN A 170 4.69 11.08 -29.44
C GLN A 170 5.52 9.81 -29.66
N ARG A 171 5.15 8.68 -29.05
CA ARG A 171 5.90 7.40 -29.03
C ARG A 171 4.97 6.21 -29.31
N PRO A 172 4.30 6.15 -30.47
CA PRO A 172 3.26 5.15 -30.73
C PRO A 172 3.77 3.70 -30.69
N ASP A 173 5.06 3.50 -30.96
CA ASP A 173 5.69 2.18 -30.97
C ASP A 173 6.46 1.88 -29.66
N ALA A 174 6.23 2.66 -28.61
CA ALA A 174 6.95 2.48 -27.35
C ALA A 174 6.54 1.19 -26.63
N GLU A 175 7.53 0.48 -26.13
CA GLU A 175 7.37 -0.60 -25.16
C GLU A 175 7.40 0.02 -23.76
N VAL A 176 6.25 0.10 -23.10
CA VAL A 176 6.07 0.89 -21.87
C VAL A 176 6.33 0.05 -20.62
N VAL A 177 7.47 0.29 -20.00
CA VAL A 177 7.78 -0.21 -18.66
C VAL A 177 7.32 0.84 -17.64
N MET A 178 6.50 0.46 -16.67
CA MET A 178 5.93 1.41 -15.72
C MET A 178 6.26 1.02 -14.26
N GLN A 179 6.60 2.01 -13.46
CA GLN A 179 6.69 1.88 -12.01
C GLN A 179 5.84 2.95 -11.33
N VAL A 180 4.99 2.54 -10.40
CA VAL A 180 4.19 3.44 -9.57
C VAL A 180 4.66 3.36 -8.13
N GLY A 181 5.10 4.48 -7.56
CA GLY A 181 5.56 4.52 -6.17
C GLY A 181 6.27 5.83 -5.84
N MET A 182 6.33 6.16 -4.54
CA MET A 182 7.05 7.35 -4.09
C MET A 182 8.52 7.30 -4.51
N PHE A 183 9.10 8.46 -4.83
CA PHE A 183 10.52 8.60 -5.18
C PHE A 183 11.40 8.47 -3.92
N ARG A 184 11.52 7.24 -3.44
CA ARG A 184 12.34 6.86 -2.28
C ARG A 184 13.29 5.73 -2.67
N ARG A 185 14.46 5.71 -2.03
CA ARG A 185 15.50 4.71 -2.34
C ARG A 185 14.99 3.27 -2.21
N GLU A 186 14.17 2.98 -1.20
CA GLU A 186 13.61 1.65 -0.97
C GLU A 186 12.66 1.17 -2.07
N LYS A 187 12.23 2.04 -2.98
CA LYS A 187 11.39 1.67 -4.14
C LYS A 187 12.19 1.22 -5.36
N GLY A 188 13.53 1.33 -5.33
CA GLY A 188 14.42 0.74 -6.31
C GLY A 188 14.41 1.36 -7.71
N HIS A 189 13.86 2.58 -7.90
CA HIS A 189 13.82 3.25 -9.22
C HIS A 189 15.17 3.29 -9.93
N HIS A 190 16.28 3.47 -9.18
CA HIS A 190 17.64 3.52 -9.70
C HIS A 190 18.05 2.20 -10.38
N ILE A 191 17.57 1.06 -9.89
CA ILE A 191 17.88 -0.26 -10.46
C ILE A 191 17.28 -0.38 -11.84
N VAL A 192 16.00 0.00 -11.99
CA VAL A 192 15.31 -0.06 -13.28
C VAL A 192 15.85 0.98 -14.25
N LEU A 193 16.27 2.17 -13.82
CA LEU A 193 16.94 3.15 -14.68
C LEU A 193 18.20 2.55 -15.33
N GLU A 194 19.02 1.85 -14.55
CA GLU A 194 20.22 1.18 -15.06
C GLU A 194 19.87 -0.01 -15.96
N ALA A 195 18.81 -0.77 -15.63
CA ALA A 195 18.30 -1.85 -16.48
C ALA A 195 17.80 -1.33 -17.85
N ILE A 196 17.03 -0.23 -17.86
CA ILE A 196 16.57 0.42 -19.09
C ILE A 196 17.76 0.89 -19.95
N ALA A 197 18.78 1.51 -19.34
CA ALA A 197 19.98 1.94 -20.06
C ALA A 197 20.66 0.76 -20.80
N GLN A 198 20.72 -0.42 -20.17
CA GLN A 198 21.25 -1.63 -20.80
C GLN A 198 20.35 -2.13 -21.95
N LEU A 199 19.04 -2.11 -21.75
CA LEU A 199 18.06 -2.59 -22.74
C LEU A 199 18.03 -1.77 -24.02
N LEU A 200 18.33 -0.49 -23.98
CA LEU A 200 18.28 0.39 -25.16
C LEU A 200 19.21 -0.05 -26.29
N ALA A 201 20.27 -0.82 -26.02
CA ALA A 201 21.14 -1.39 -27.03
C ALA A 201 20.43 -2.41 -27.96
N THR A 202 19.45 -3.13 -27.43
CA THR A 202 18.69 -4.17 -28.15
C THR A 202 17.23 -3.80 -28.38
N ARG A 203 16.68 -2.91 -27.56
CA ARG A 203 15.28 -2.45 -27.59
C ARG A 203 15.21 -0.92 -27.58
N PRO A 204 15.44 -0.27 -28.72
CA PRO A 204 15.49 1.20 -28.78
C PRO A 204 14.13 1.87 -28.47
N ASN A 205 13.02 1.13 -28.56
CA ASN A 205 11.67 1.66 -28.31
C ASN A 205 11.22 1.53 -26.84
N VAL A 206 12.02 0.91 -25.95
CA VAL A 206 11.67 0.83 -24.54
C VAL A 206 11.66 2.23 -23.93
N VAL A 207 10.61 2.50 -23.17
CA VAL A 207 10.46 3.73 -22.37
C VAL A 207 10.09 3.37 -20.93
N TYR A 208 10.46 4.26 -20.00
CA TYR A 208 10.20 4.05 -18.59
C TYR A 208 9.33 5.17 -18.01
N VAL A 209 8.15 4.81 -17.52
CA VAL A 209 7.23 5.72 -16.86
C VAL A 209 7.35 5.55 -15.35
N MET A 210 7.89 6.57 -14.69
CA MET A 210 8.04 6.66 -13.24
C MET A 210 6.94 7.54 -12.67
N ALA A 211 5.93 6.94 -12.06
CA ALA A 211 4.78 7.65 -11.52
C ALA A 211 4.80 7.67 -9.99
N GLY A 212 4.90 8.86 -9.42
CA GLY A 212 4.92 9.03 -7.97
C GLY A 212 5.32 10.43 -7.54
N GLY A 213 5.30 10.64 -6.22
CA GLY A 213 5.72 11.90 -5.61
C GLY A 213 6.92 11.73 -4.69
N GLY A 214 7.50 12.84 -4.27
CA GLY A 214 8.64 12.87 -3.36
C GLY A 214 9.83 13.67 -3.90
N LYS A 215 10.98 13.55 -3.22
CA LYS A 215 12.21 14.21 -3.68
C LYS A 215 12.79 13.49 -4.89
N SER A 216 12.90 14.17 -5.99
CA SER A 216 13.29 13.63 -7.29
C SER A 216 14.69 13.99 -7.76
N ASP A 217 15.37 14.95 -7.11
CA ASP A 217 16.66 15.50 -7.58
C ASP A 217 17.71 14.44 -7.89
N ALA A 218 17.85 13.44 -7.00
CA ALA A 218 18.82 12.36 -7.19
C ALA A 218 18.43 11.43 -8.37
N LEU A 219 17.15 11.25 -8.65
CA LEU A 219 16.67 10.47 -9.79
C LEU A 219 16.86 11.23 -11.09
N ILE A 220 16.59 12.55 -11.10
CA ILE A 220 16.83 13.43 -12.26
C ILE A 220 18.31 13.40 -12.65
N ALA A 221 19.21 13.62 -11.69
CA ALA A 221 20.64 13.54 -11.91
C ALA A 221 21.09 12.15 -12.41
N HIS A 222 20.42 11.08 -11.95
CA HIS A 222 20.70 9.72 -12.42
C HIS A 222 20.25 9.51 -13.88
N ILE A 223 19.06 9.99 -14.23
CA ILE A 223 18.52 9.97 -15.61
C ILE A 223 19.47 10.71 -16.56
N GLU A 224 19.93 11.90 -16.18
CA GLU A 224 20.86 12.70 -16.96
C GLU A 224 22.20 11.99 -17.16
N ARG A 225 22.77 11.42 -16.10
CA ARG A 225 24.03 10.66 -16.16
C ARG A 225 23.95 9.45 -17.09
N LEU A 226 22.78 8.80 -17.18
CA LEU A 226 22.55 7.65 -18.06
C LEU A 226 22.12 8.04 -19.48
N GLY A 227 21.88 9.33 -19.77
CA GLY A 227 21.41 9.79 -21.08
C GLY A 227 19.97 9.38 -21.41
N LEU A 228 19.11 9.24 -20.37
CA LEU A 228 17.76 8.71 -20.49
C LEU A 228 16.64 9.76 -20.55
N GLN A 229 16.97 11.05 -20.74
CA GLN A 229 16.01 12.16 -20.66
C GLN A 229 14.81 11.97 -21.61
N ASP A 230 15.06 11.46 -22.81
CA ASP A 230 14.01 11.21 -23.82
C ASP A 230 13.31 9.86 -23.65
N LYS A 231 13.80 9.01 -22.74
CA LYS A 231 13.30 7.65 -22.51
C LYS A 231 12.53 7.51 -21.20
N VAL A 232 12.56 8.51 -20.34
CA VAL A 232 11.94 8.47 -19.03
C VAL A 232 10.93 9.60 -18.88
N TRP A 233 9.70 9.24 -18.52
CA TRP A 233 8.72 10.19 -18.00
C TRP A 233 8.66 10.07 -16.49
N MET A 234 8.57 11.22 -15.79
CA MET A 234 8.47 11.25 -14.34
C MET A 234 7.42 12.28 -13.90
N GLY A 235 6.46 11.86 -13.05
CA GLY A 235 5.41 12.74 -12.56
C GLY A 235 4.44 12.07 -11.59
N GLU A 236 3.46 12.84 -11.12
CA GLU A 236 2.43 12.37 -10.21
C GLU A 236 1.16 11.95 -10.98
N LEU A 237 0.50 10.91 -10.48
CA LEU A 237 -0.80 10.46 -10.98
C LEU A 237 -1.92 10.84 -10.00
N ARG A 238 -3.04 11.31 -10.53
CA ARG A 238 -4.31 11.46 -9.78
C ARG A 238 -5.07 10.14 -9.68
N ALA A 239 -5.04 9.38 -10.77
CA ALA A 239 -5.61 8.05 -10.90
C ALA A 239 -4.53 7.12 -11.48
N ILE A 240 -4.41 5.89 -10.95
CA ILE A 240 -3.35 4.98 -11.39
C ILE A 240 -3.79 4.03 -12.50
N ALA A 241 -5.07 3.66 -12.54
CA ALA A 241 -5.56 2.66 -13.48
C ALA A 241 -5.39 3.08 -14.95
N PRO A 242 -5.68 4.34 -15.36
CA PRO A 242 -5.45 4.77 -16.74
C PRO A 242 -3.98 4.63 -17.16
N ALA A 243 -3.06 5.01 -16.27
CA ALA A 243 -1.63 4.89 -16.56
C ALA A 243 -1.18 3.43 -16.59
N LEU A 244 -1.61 2.60 -15.63
CA LEU A 244 -1.28 1.17 -15.62
C LEU A 244 -1.76 0.46 -16.90
N ARG A 245 -2.92 0.85 -17.46
CA ARG A 245 -3.41 0.28 -18.73
C ARG A 245 -2.56 0.63 -19.95
N GLN A 246 -1.69 1.66 -19.86
CA GLN A 246 -0.73 2.02 -20.90
C GLN A 246 0.56 1.17 -20.83
N ALA A 247 0.74 0.42 -19.74
CA ALA A 247 1.96 -0.34 -19.52
C ALA A 247 1.91 -1.71 -20.20
N ASP A 248 2.96 -2.06 -20.94
CA ASP A 248 3.21 -3.43 -21.36
C ASP A 248 3.61 -4.30 -20.18
N VAL A 249 4.34 -3.71 -19.22
CA VAL A 249 4.72 -4.34 -17.96
C VAL A 249 4.88 -3.32 -16.84
N MET A 250 4.32 -3.62 -15.67
CA MET A 250 4.57 -2.89 -14.43
C MET A 250 5.69 -3.55 -13.65
N VAL A 251 6.65 -2.76 -13.19
CA VAL A 251 7.81 -3.23 -12.40
C VAL A 251 7.73 -2.73 -10.97
N MET A 252 8.13 -3.57 -10.00
CA MET A 252 8.19 -3.22 -8.59
C MET A 252 9.49 -3.70 -7.94
N PRO A 253 10.61 -2.98 -8.15
CA PRO A 253 11.96 -3.32 -7.68
C PRO A 253 12.19 -2.89 -6.23
N SER A 254 11.20 -3.06 -5.35
CA SER A 254 11.30 -2.61 -3.98
C SER A 254 12.37 -3.37 -3.19
N LEU A 255 13.19 -2.63 -2.43
CA LEU A 255 14.21 -3.19 -1.51
C LEU A 255 13.61 -3.52 -0.13
N LEU A 256 12.49 -2.92 0.18
CA LEU A 256 11.73 -3.15 1.40
C LEU A 256 10.25 -2.86 1.15
N GLU A 257 9.39 -3.85 1.38
CA GLU A 257 7.95 -3.70 1.21
C GLU A 257 7.16 -4.59 2.18
N PRO A 258 6.32 -4.03 3.04
CA PRO A 258 5.48 -4.82 3.93
C PRO A 258 4.51 -5.76 3.20
N LEU A 259 3.90 -5.33 2.11
CA LEU A 259 3.06 -6.11 1.20
C LEU A 259 3.18 -5.60 -0.23
N GLY A 260 3.02 -4.29 -0.41
CA GLY A 260 2.82 -3.64 -1.70
C GLY A 260 1.35 -3.63 -2.12
N MET A 261 0.93 -2.51 -2.69
CA MET A 261 -0.45 -2.35 -3.17
C MET A 261 -0.49 -2.28 -4.69
N VAL A 262 0.51 -1.64 -5.28
CA VAL A 262 0.49 -1.32 -6.72
C VAL A 262 0.50 -2.56 -7.61
N GLN A 263 1.24 -3.62 -7.25
CA GLN A 263 1.22 -4.87 -8.00
C GLN A 263 -0.14 -5.60 -7.88
N ILE A 264 -0.84 -5.44 -6.75
CA ILE A 264 -2.21 -5.96 -6.57
C ILE A 264 -3.17 -5.17 -7.47
N GLU A 265 -3.02 -3.84 -7.53
CA GLU A 265 -3.82 -2.96 -8.37
C GLU A 265 -3.55 -3.22 -9.86
N ALA A 266 -2.28 -3.39 -10.26
CA ALA A 266 -1.88 -3.74 -11.63
C ALA A 266 -2.45 -5.10 -12.06
N LEU A 267 -2.28 -6.14 -11.24
CA LEU A 267 -2.88 -7.45 -11.49
C LEU A 267 -4.41 -7.37 -11.52
N GLY A 268 -5.02 -6.57 -10.63
CA GLY A 268 -6.46 -6.30 -10.64
C GLY A 268 -6.98 -5.76 -11.97
N LEU A 269 -6.13 -5.07 -12.72
CA LEU A 269 -6.38 -4.57 -14.08
C LEU A 269 -5.89 -5.51 -15.19
N ALA A 270 -5.41 -6.71 -14.85
CA ALA A 270 -4.75 -7.67 -15.77
C ALA A 270 -3.51 -7.09 -16.47
N VAL A 271 -2.79 -6.18 -15.81
CA VAL A 271 -1.50 -5.65 -16.28
C VAL A 271 -0.38 -6.61 -15.85
N PRO A 272 0.52 -7.01 -16.77
CA PRO A 272 1.68 -7.85 -16.45
C PRO A 272 2.58 -7.22 -15.40
N VAL A 273 3.13 -8.04 -14.48
CA VAL A 273 3.97 -7.54 -13.40
C VAL A 273 5.31 -8.28 -13.30
N ILE A 274 6.36 -7.53 -12.99
CA ILE A 274 7.66 -8.02 -12.55
C ILE A 274 7.93 -7.43 -11.17
N VAL A 275 8.17 -8.27 -10.18
CA VAL A 275 8.31 -7.82 -8.79
C VAL A 275 9.55 -8.40 -8.13
N SER A 276 10.10 -7.73 -7.13
CA SER A 276 11.19 -8.26 -6.31
C SER A 276 10.69 -9.32 -5.32
N ASN A 277 11.55 -10.28 -4.98
CA ASN A 277 11.30 -11.28 -3.94
C ASN A 277 11.57 -10.70 -2.54
N VAL A 278 10.85 -9.63 -2.17
CA VAL A 278 11.12 -8.87 -0.94
C VAL A 278 9.85 -8.70 -0.11
N GLY A 279 10.01 -8.92 1.19
CA GLY A 279 8.93 -8.63 2.14
C GLY A 279 7.67 -9.46 1.91
N GLY A 280 6.54 -8.79 1.85
CA GLY A 280 5.23 -9.41 1.59
C GLY A 280 4.86 -9.48 0.10
N ILE A 281 5.68 -8.99 -0.82
CA ILE A 281 5.40 -8.99 -2.27
C ILE A 281 5.11 -10.41 -2.80
N PRO A 282 5.89 -11.46 -2.45
CA PRO A 282 5.64 -12.84 -2.90
C PRO A 282 4.30 -13.44 -2.42
N GLU A 283 3.60 -12.78 -1.50
CA GLU A 283 2.26 -13.20 -1.09
C GLU A 283 1.18 -12.79 -2.10
N THR A 284 1.52 -11.91 -3.05
CA THR A 284 0.61 -11.33 -4.04
C THR A 284 0.85 -11.83 -5.46
N VAL A 285 2.04 -12.35 -5.74
CA VAL A 285 2.46 -12.83 -7.06
C VAL A 285 3.04 -14.22 -6.93
N THR A 286 2.62 -15.13 -7.81
CA THR A 286 3.20 -16.47 -7.95
C THR A 286 4.08 -16.50 -9.18
N HIS A 287 5.38 -16.78 -9.01
CA HIS A 287 6.36 -16.77 -10.09
C HIS A 287 5.95 -17.68 -11.25
N GLN A 288 5.99 -17.14 -12.47
CA GLN A 288 5.62 -17.81 -13.74
C GLN A 288 4.18 -18.39 -13.77
N GLN A 289 3.30 -17.88 -12.91
CA GLN A 289 1.88 -18.23 -12.91
C GLN A 289 0.99 -16.98 -12.93
N THR A 290 1.37 -15.95 -12.17
CA THR A 290 0.62 -14.68 -12.11
C THR A 290 1.51 -13.46 -12.38
N GLY A 291 2.82 -13.66 -12.56
CA GLY A 291 3.82 -12.64 -12.88
C GLY A 291 5.25 -13.18 -12.72
N LEU A 292 6.23 -12.33 -12.87
CA LEU A 292 7.63 -12.66 -12.64
C LEU A 292 8.09 -12.15 -11.27
N ILE A 293 8.84 -12.99 -10.55
CA ILE A 293 9.55 -12.59 -9.32
C ILE A 293 11.05 -12.61 -9.62
N VAL A 294 11.73 -11.52 -9.29
CA VAL A 294 13.19 -11.34 -9.44
C VAL A 294 13.84 -11.40 -8.06
N ASP A 295 14.75 -12.33 -7.88
CA ASP A 295 15.48 -12.53 -6.62
C ASP A 295 16.69 -11.61 -6.50
N ASP A 296 17.39 -11.39 -7.61
CA ASP A 296 18.58 -10.56 -7.69
C ASP A 296 18.19 -9.09 -8.00
N MET A 297 18.68 -8.18 -7.16
CA MET A 297 18.43 -6.76 -7.31
C MET A 297 19.46 -6.06 -8.20
N SER A 298 20.27 -6.80 -8.97
CA SER A 298 21.18 -6.22 -9.97
C SER A 298 20.40 -5.64 -11.15
N PRO A 299 20.89 -4.55 -11.78
CA PRO A 299 20.30 -4.01 -13.01
C PRO A 299 20.22 -5.04 -14.13
N GLU A 300 21.21 -5.93 -14.25
CA GLU A 300 21.28 -7.00 -15.24
C GLU A 300 20.12 -7.98 -15.11
N ALA A 301 19.81 -8.43 -13.89
CA ALA A 301 18.69 -9.34 -13.63
C ALA A 301 17.34 -8.69 -13.98
N TRP A 302 17.19 -7.40 -13.67
CA TRP A 302 15.99 -6.63 -14.03
C TRP A 302 15.90 -6.37 -15.52
N ALA A 303 17.00 -6.09 -16.22
CA ALA A 303 17.03 -5.96 -17.66
C ALA A 303 16.59 -7.28 -18.32
N HIS A 304 17.12 -8.43 -17.91
CA HIS A 304 16.71 -9.74 -18.41
C HIS A 304 15.22 -10.04 -18.17
N ALA A 305 14.71 -9.73 -16.99
CA ALA A 305 13.30 -9.94 -16.67
C ALA A 305 12.36 -9.05 -17.48
N ILE A 306 12.74 -7.80 -17.72
CA ILE A 306 12.00 -6.86 -18.58
C ILE A 306 12.07 -7.32 -20.04
N ASP A 307 13.25 -7.69 -20.54
CA ASP A 307 13.42 -8.23 -21.89
C ASP A 307 12.56 -9.47 -22.13
N TYR A 308 12.58 -10.41 -21.17
CA TYR A 308 11.72 -11.59 -21.22
C TYR A 308 10.24 -11.21 -21.33
N ALA A 309 9.77 -10.30 -20.47
CA ALA A 309 8.38 -9.88 -20.44
C ALA A 309 7.92 -9.23 -21.75
N LEU A 310 8.74 -8.36 -22.32
CA LEU A 310 8.47 -7.69 -23.60
C LEU A 310 8.59 -8.64 -24.80
N SER A 311 9.41 -9.69 -24.69
CA SER A 311 9.54 -10.72 -25.74
C SER A 311 8.43 -11.78 -25.70
N HIS A 312 7.72 -11.93 -24.55
CA HIS A 312 6.68 -12.94 -24.35
C HIS A 312 5.35 -12.32 -23.90
N PRO A 313 4.80 -11.34 -24.65
CA PRO A 313 3.65 -10.56 -24.19
C PRO A 313 2.39 -11.42 -23.96
N ASP A 314 2.18 -12.48 -24.76
CA ASP A 314 1.02 -13.36 -24.59
C ASP A 314 1.09 -14.19 -23.31
N THR A 315 2.29 -14.70 -23.00
CA THR A 315 2.54 -15.42 -21.74
C THR A 315 2.32 -14.49 -20.54
N MET A 316 2.89 -13.30 -20.59
CA MET A 316 2.74 -12.31 -19.52
C MET A 316 1.28 -11.87 -19.33
N ARG A 317 0.53 -11.67 -20.42
CA ARG A 317 -0.91 -11.39 -20.37
C ARG A 317 -1.72 -12.56 -19.80
N ALA A 318 -1.36 -13.80 -20.13
CA ALA A 318 -2.01 -14.98 -19.55
C ALA A 318 -1.79 -15.05 -18.03
N TRP A 319 -0.56 -14.82 -17.56
CA TRP A 319 -0.25 -14.76 -16.13
C TRP A 319 -0.96 -13.58 -15.44
N ALA A 320 -1.01 -12.42 -16.06
CA ALA A 320 -1.72 -11.26 -15.52
C ALA A 320 -3.22 -11.53 -15.35
N ARG A 321 -3.88 -12.22 -16.29
CA ARG A 321 -5.30 -12.64 -16.15
C ARG A 321 -5.49 -13.65 -15.02
N ALA A 322 -4.59 -14.61 -14.85
CA ALA A 322 -4.62 -15.52 -13.70
C ALA A 322 -4.44 -14.75 -12.37
N GLY A 323 -3.49 -13.81 -12.35
CA GLY A 323 -3.27 -12.91 -11.24
C GLY A 323 -4.47 -12.03 -10.92
N GLN A 324 -5.17 -11.51 -11.93
CA GLN A 324 -6.40 -10.73 -11.76
C GLN A 324 -7.45 -11.51 -10.97
N THR A 325 -7.69 -12.76 -11.34
CA THR A 325 -8.65 -13.62 -10.63
C THR A 325 -8.23 -13.81 -9.17
N GLN A 326 -6.95 -14.12 -8.94
CA GLN A 326 -6.40 -14.34 -7.61
C GLN A 326 -6.52 -13.10 -6.72
N VAL A 327 -6.05 -11.93 -7.18
CA VAL A 327 -6.01 -10.73 -6.33
C VAL A 327 -7.41 -10.18 -6.07
N ARG A 328 -8.32 -10.23 -7.04
CA ARG A 328 -9.71 -9.78 -6.86
C ARG A 328 -10.46 -10.63 -5.83
N GLN A 329 -10.14 -11.91 -5.71
CA GLN A 329 -10.69 -12.78 -4.68
C GLN A 329 -10.04 -12.52 -3.31
N GLN A 330 -8.71 -12.46 -3.26
CA GLN A 330 -7.95 -12.42 -2.00
C GLN A 330 -7.93 -11.03 -1.35
N PHE A 331 -7.90 -9.97 -2.15
CA PHE A 331 -7.76 -8.58 -1.71
C PHE A 331 -9.02 -7.75 -1.94
N SER A 332 -10.19 -8.39 -2.09
CA SER A 332 -11.46 -7.66 -2.17
C SER A 332 -11.79 -6.98 -0.83
N PRO A 333 -12.52 -5.85 -0.85
CA PRO A 333 -13.01 -5.20 0.35
C PRO A 333 -13.85 -6.13 1.23
N GLU A 334 -14.65 -7.02 0.61
CA GLU A 334 -15.50 -7.99 1.28
C GLU A 334 -14.67 -9.02 2.04
N HIS A 335 -13.62 -9.57 1.39
CA HIS A 335 -12.72 -10.54 2.03
C HIS A 335 -12.00 -9.91 3.23
N THR A 336 -11.48 -8.71 3.07
CA THR A 336 -10.83 -7.95 4.16
C THR A 336 -11.79 -7.68 5.31
N THR A 337 -13.00 -7.23 5.01
CA THR A 337 -14.03 -6.94 6.02
C THR A 337 -14.44 -8.20 6.77
N LYS A 338 -14.66 -9.33 6.06
CA LYS A 338 -14.95 -10.62 6.67
C LYS A 338 -13.86 -11.05 7.65
N ARG A 339 -12.59 -10.91 7.26
CA ARG A 339 -11.44 -11.24 8.12
C ARG A 339 -11.36 -10.33 9.34
N LEU A 340 -11.61 -9.02 9.17
CA LEU A 340 -11.65 -8.06 10.26
C LEU A 340 -12.76 -8.40 11.25
N LEU A 341 -13.97 -8.71 10.78
CA LEU A 341 -15.10 -9.12 11.63
C LEU A 341 -14.80 -10.38 12.43
N GLN A 342 -14.11 -11.36 11.86
CA GLN A 342 -13.64 -12.53 12.60
C GLN A 342 -12.71 -12.12 13.76
N LEU A 343 -11.84 -11.12 13.56
CA LEU A 343 -10.99 -10.63 14.64
C LEU A 343 -11.76 -9.85 15.71
N LEU A 344 -12.80 -9.13 15.32
CA LEU A 344 -13.64 -8.37 16.28
C LEU A 344 -14.42 -9.32 17.18
N ASN A 345 -14.90 -10.44 16.66
CA ASN A 345 -15.75 -11.41 17.36
C ASN A 345 -14.99 -12.53 18.08
N ALA A 346 -13.69 -12.72 17.82
CA ALA A 346 -12.79 -13.68 18.48
C ALA A 346 -12.17 -13.13 19.76
#